data_903ced8f57f126f6ee18cd552ef4d5b4
#
_entry.id   903ced8f57f126f6ee18cd552ef4d5b4
#
_cell.length_a   1.000
_cell.length_b   1.000
_cell.length_c   1.000
_cell.angle_alpha   90.00
_cell.angle_beta   90.00
_cell.angle_gamma   90.00
#
_symmetry.space_group_name_H-M   'P 1'
#
loop_
_entity.id
_entity.type
_entity.pdbx_description
1 polymer ?
#
loop_
_entity_poly.entity_id
_entity_poly.type
_entity_poly.pdbx_seq_one_letter_code
_entity_poly.pdbx_strand_id
1 'polypeptide(L)'
;MAARGEQVDLASMINGGVVVGWSDSHYGNPNAILSPGRGVNMGDGWETRRRREPGNEWLIIELGNPGEIEKIIVDTCHFKGNYPDRVSIQGAYVDGEKDKSLTARSMFWSTILPESKMQADHIHEFDASALTISGPVTHLRVNSIPDGGISRLRILGKPTSK
;
A
#
# COMPACT_ATOMS: atom_id res chain seq x y z
N MET A 1 1.84 12.05 -17.82
CA MET A 1 0.69 12.48 -17.00
C MET A 1 -0.59 11.89 -17.59
N ALA A 2 -1.40 11.24 -16.76
CA ALA A 2 -2.63 10.65 -17.22
C ALA A 2 -3.66 11.71 -17.57
N ALA A 3 -4.49 11.45 -18.58
CA ALA A 3 -5.60 12.33 -18.91
C ALA A 3 -6.63 12.32 -17.77
N ARG A 4 -7.34 13.43 -17.63
CA ARG A 4 -8.36 13.59 -16.60
C ARG A 4 -9.47 12.55 -16.78
N GLY A 5 -9.77 11.81 -15.73
CA GLY A 5 -10.79 10.76 -15.76
C GLY A 5 -10.29 9.38 -16.13
N GLU A 6 -9.03 9.26 -16.54
CA GLU A 6 -8.43 7.93 -16.78
C GLU A 6 -8.02 7.27 -15.48
N GLN A 7 -8.18 5.95 -15.41
CA GLN A 7 -7.71 5.18 -14.27
C GLN A 7 -6.19 5.03 -14.35
N VAL A 8 -5.52 5.35 -13.26
CA VAL A 8 -4.07 5.26 -13.15
C VAL A 8 -3.70 4.58 -11.84
N ASP A 9 -2.46 4.11 -11.74
CA ASP A 9 -1.92 3.63 -10.47
C ASP A 9 -1.47 4.86 -9.65
N LEU A 10 -2.33 5.27 -8.73
CA LEU A 10 -2.11 6.46 -7.91
C LEU A 10 -0.87 6.37 -7.03
N ALA A 11 -0.44 5.16 -6.68
CA ALA A 11 0.71 4.95 -5.80
C ALA A 11 2.01 4.70 -6.57
N SER A 12 1.94 4.51 -7.90
CA SER A 12 3.16 4.24 -8.68
C SER A 12 4.19 5.35 -8.49
N MET A 13 5.46 4.96 -8.37
CA MET A 13 6.54 5.94 -8.30
C MET A 13 6.61 6.80 -9.56
N ILE A 14 6.18 6.28 -10.70
CA ILE A 14 6.10 7.05 -11.95
C ILE A 14 5.12 8.21 -11.81
N ASN A 15 4.07 8.03 -11.02
CA ASN A 15 3.05 9.05 -10.76
C ASN A 15 3.32 9.84 -9.48
N GLY A 16 4.51 9.72 -8.92
CA GLY A 16 4.91 10.49 -7.74
C GLY A 16 4.65 9.83 -6.40
N GLY A 17 4.19 8.58 -6.38
CA GLY A 17 4.00 7.84 -5.13
C GLY A 17 5.33 7.57 -4.43
N VAL A 18 5.34 7.66 -3.12
CA VAL A 18 6.54 7.43 -2.32
C VAL A 18 6.18 6.86 -0.95
N VAL A 19 6.99 5.92 -0.45
CA VAL A 19 6.87 5.43 0.91
C VAL A 19 7.51 6.44 1.84
N VAL A 20 6.75 6.93 2.81
CA VAL A 20 7.20 7.98 3.74
C VAL A 20 7.41 7.48 5.17
N GLY A 21 7.04 6.24 5.46
CA GLY A 21 7.28 5.64 6.77
C GLY A 21 7.04 4.14 6.73
N TRP A 22 7.71 3.41 7.61
CA TRP A 22 7.55 1.96 7.73
C TRP A 22 8.01 1.49 9.10
N SER A 23 7.40 0.38 9.55
CA SER A 23 7.78 -0.23 10.82
C SER A 23 9.05 -1.06 10.70
N ASP A 24 9.20 -1.77 9.59
CA ASP A 24 10.34 -2.61 9.32
C ASP A 24 10.54 -2.82 7.83
N SER A 25 11.78 -2.93 7.40
CA SER A 25 12.12 -3.35 6.05
C SER A 25 13.42 -4.17 6.15
N HIS A 26 13.26 -5.50 6.22
CA HIS A 26 14.37 -6.40 6.47
C HIS A 26 15.37 -6.44 5.32
N TYR A 27 14.87 -6.47 4.10
CA TYR A 27 15.69 -6.43 2.89
C TYR A 27 15.14 -5.42 1.90
N GLY A 28 16.04 -4.79 1.17
CA GLY A 28 15.68 -3.90 0.08
C GLY A 28 15.07 -2.58 0.52
N ASN A 29 14.56 -1.86 -0.45
CA ASN A 29 13.94 -0.56 -0.26
C ASN A 29 12.42 -0.73 -0.33
N PRO A 30 11.65 -0.31 0.69
CA PRO A 30 10.19 -0.46 0.65
C PRO A 30 9.52 0.23 -0.53
N ASN A 31 10.13 1.26 -1.10
CA ASN A 31 9.61 1.90 -2.33
C ASN A 31 9.54 0.94 -3.51
N ALA A 32 10.24 -0.19 -3.48
CA ALA A 32 10.20 -1.17 -4.57
C ALA A 32 8.78 -1.66 -4.85
N ILE A 33 7.89 -1.71 -3.87
CA ILE A 33 6.51 -2.15 -4.10
C ILE A 33 5.74 -1.22 -5.03
N LEU A 34 6.21 0.01 -5.19
CA LEU A 34 5.59 1.04 -6.05
C LEU A 34 6.23 1.09 -7.44
N SER A 35 7.19 0.22 -7.73
CA SER A 35 7.85 0.16 -9.03
C SER A 35 6.92 -0.38 -10.11
N PRO A 36 7.09 0.06 -11.36
CA PRO A 36 6.36 -0.55 -12.48
C PRO A 36 6.82 -1.98 -12.71
N GLY A 37 5.96 -2.79 -13.34
CA GLY A 37 6.25 -4.18 -13.63
C GLY A 37 6.17 -5.08 -12.41
N ARG A 38 6.36 -6.38 -12.62
CA ARG A 38 6.34 -7.35 -11.52
C ARG A 38 7.73 -7.49 -10.91
N GLY A 39 7.79 -7.91 -9.67
CA GLY A 39 9.04 -8.15 -8.98
C GLY A 39 9.84 -9.29 -9.62
N VAL A 40 11.15 -9.17 -9.62
CA VAL A 40 12.04 -10.17 -10.21
C VAL A 40 12.50 -11.21 -9.19
N ASN A 41 12.45 -10.88 -7.91
CA ASN A 41 12.79 -11.78 -6.79
C ASN A 41 12.27 -11.17 -5.48
N MET A 42 12.49 -11.84 -4.36
CA MET A 42 12.07 -11.35 -3.04
C MET A 42 12.70 -10.02 -2.64
N GLY A 43 13.91 -9.75 -3.08
CA GLY A 43 14.59 -8.49 -2.79
C GLY A 43 13.98 -7.30 -3.51
N ASP A 44 13.12 -7.54 -4.49
CA ASP A 44 12.44 -6.51 -5.28
C ASP A 44 11.00 -6.33 -4.76
N GLY A 45 10.89 -5.89 -3.50
CA GLY A 45 9.62 -5.68 -2.83
C GLY A 45 9.84 -5.18 -1.41
N TRP A 46 8.80 -5.19 -0.63
CA TRP A 46 8.85 -4.86 0.78
C TRP A 46 8.76 -6.15 1.60
N GLU A 47 9.86 -6.52 2.25
CA GLU A 47 9.93 -7.70 3.08
C GLU A 47 10.22 -7.31 4.52
N THR A 48 9.34 -7.74 5.45
CA THR A 48 9.54 -7.52 6.87
C THR A 48 10.19 -8.75 7.50
N ARG A 49 10.85 -8.53 8.62
CA ARG A 49 11.29 -9.65 9.47
C ARG A 49 10.06 -10.33 10.08
N ARG A 50 10.26 -11.55 10.59
CA ARG A 50 9.21 -12.23 11.34
C ARG A 50 8.98 -11.51 12.66
N ARG A 51 7.74 -11.13 12.91
CA ARG A 51 7.37 -10.40 14.11
C ARG A 51 7.12 -11.38 15.26
N ARG A 52 7.75 -11.13 16.40
CA ARG A 52 7.61 -11.97 17.60
C ARG A 52 6.80 -11.30 18.70
N GLU A 53 6.42 -10.04 18.48
CA GLU A 53 5.68 -9.23 19.42
C GLU A 53 4.25 -9.04 18.92
N PRO A 54 3.29 -8.73 19.81
CA PRO A 54 1.94 -8.40 19.36
C PRO A 54 1.93 -7.20 18.41
N GLY A 55 0.95 -7.17 17.50
CA GLY A 55 0.79 -6.10 16.52
C GLY A 55 1.08 -6.59 15.12
N ASN A 56 1.34 -5.65 14.22
CA ASN A 56 1.62 -5.94 12.82
C ASN A 56 2.67 -4.98 12.26
N GLU A 57 3.24 -5.36 11.12
CA GLU A 57 4.12 -4.47 10.35
C GLU A 57 3.26 -3.57 9.47
N TRP A 58 3.80 -2.40 9.13
CA TRP A 58 3.07 -1.41 8.35
C TRP A 58 4.01 -0.53 7.55
N LEU A 59 3.48 0.08 6.47
CA LEU A 59 4.13 1.18 5.79
C LEU A 59 3.12 2.25 5.40
N ILE A 60 3.61 3.47 5.20
CA ILE A 60 2.79 4.62 4.82
C ILE A 60 3.24 5.11 3.47
N ILE A 61 2.28 5.33 2.57
CA ILE A 61 2.51 5.82 1.22
C ILE A 61 1.88 7.19 1.08
N GLU A 62 2.64 8.13 0.53
CA GLU A 62 2.10 9.40 0.07
C GLU A 62 1.89 9.31 -1.44
N LEU A 63 0.67 9.60 -1.91
CA LEU A 63 0.36 9.63 -3.33
C LEU A 63 0.92 10.89 -3.97
N GLY A 64 1.30 10.82 -5.23
CA GLY A 64 1.78 11.99 -5.96
C GLY A 64 0.70 13.06 -6.12
N ASN A 65 -0.54 12.63 -6.29
CA ASN A 65 -1.73 13.49 -6.34
C ASN A 65 -2.85 12.86 -5.55
N PRO A 66 -3.75 13.65 -4.96
CA PRO A 66 -4.95 13.08 -4.34
C PRO A 66 -5.73 12.28 -5.38
N GLY A 67 -6.40 11.23 -4.96
CA GLY A 67 -7.18 10.43 -5.89
C GLY A 67 -8.26 9.62 -5.21
N GLU A 68 -9.24 9.22 -6.02
CA GLU A 68 -10.32 8.31 -5.60
C GLU A 68 -9.96 6.91 -6.03
N ILE A 69 -9.89 6.00 -5.06
CA ILE A 69 -9.47 4.62 -5.29
C ILE A 69 -10.64 3.80 -5.84
N GLU A 70 -10.38 3.03 -6.90
CA GLU A 70 -11.37 2.17 -7.52
C GLU A 70 -11.03 0.69 -7.42
N LYS A 71 -9.74 0.35 -7.38
CA LYS A 71 -9.27 -1.02 -7.32
C LYS A 71 -7.90 -1.09 -6.64
N ILE A 72 -7.68 -2.15 -5.88
CA ILE A 72 -6.38 -2.39 -5.24
C ILE A 72 -5.88 -3.77 -5.67
N ILE A 73 -4.59 -3.85 -5.99
CA ILE A 73 -3.92 -5.10 -6.30
C ILE A 73 -2.76 -5.27 -5.33
N VAL A 74 -2.75 -6.40 -4.62
CA VAL A 74 -1.67 -6.78 -3.71
C VAL A 74 -1.00 -8.02 -4.28
N ASP A 75 0.25 -7.89 -4.67
CA ASP A 75 1.01 -8.96 -5.33
C ASP A 75 2.07 -9.50 -4.37
N THR A 76 1.95 -10.78 -4.03
CA THR A 76 2.92 -11.47 -3.17
C THR A 76 3.91 -12.31 -3.98
N CYS A 77 4.11 -11.98 -5.25
CA CYS A 77 5.03 -12.68 -6.16
C CYS A 77 6.38 -12.95 -5.48
N HIS A 78 6.87 -14.16 -5.60
CA HIS A 78 8.11 -14.66 -4.99
C HIS A 78 8.06 -14.92 -3.49
N PHE A 79 7.05 -14.41 -2.76
CA PHE A 79 6.91 -14.67 -1.33
C PHE A 79 6.10 -15.96 -1.13
N LYS A 80 6.80 -17.07 -1.00
CA LYS A 80 6.19 -18.41 -0.92
C LYS A 80 6.03 -18.91 0.51
N GLY A 81 6.87 -18.45 1.42
CA GLY A 81 6.82 -18.83 2.83
C GLY A 81 6.57 -17.66 3.78
N ASN A 82 7.06 -16.48 3.44
CA ASN A 82 6.96 -15.29 4.30
C ASN A 82 6.07 -14.20 3.71
N TYR A 83 4.91 -14.58 3.24
CA TYR A 83 3.86 -13.65 2.82
C TYR A 83 2.95 -13.33 4.02
N PRO A 84 2.22 -12.20 4.00
CA PRO A 84 1.33 -11.86 5.11
C PRO A 84 0.17 -12.85 5.22
N ASP A 85 -0.26 -13.15 6.44
CA ASP A 85 -1.51 -13.88 6.62
C ASP A 85 -2.68 -13.05 6.11
N ARG A 86 -2.67 -11.75 6.44
CA ARG A 86 -3.68 -10.79 5.98
C ARG A 86 -3.05 -9.46 5.68
N VAL A 87 -3.72 -8.70 4.81
CA VAL A 87 -3.38 -7.30 4.53
C VAL A 87 -4.61 -6.46 4.73
N SER A 88 -4.46 -5.29 5.34
CA SER A 88 -5.49 -4.26 5.37
C SER A 88 -4.89 -2.93 4.94
N ILE A 89 -5.73 -2.03 4.46
CA ILE A 89 -5.28 -0.72 3.99
C ILE A 89 -6.21 0.34 4.57
N GLN A 90 -5.61 1.36 5.16
CA GLN A 90 -6.29 2.54 5.68
C GLN A 90 -5.86 3.74 4.86
N GLY A 91 -6.68 4.78 4.81
CA GLY A 91 -6.34 5.97 4.06
C GLY A 91 -6.95 7.22 4.64
N ALA A 92 -6.40 8.36 4.24
CA ALA A 92 -6.87 9.66 4.67
C ALA A 92 -6.50 10.74 3.67
N TYR A 93 -7.27 11.82 3.70
CA TYR A 93 -6.89 13.06 3.05
C TYR A 93 -6.17 13.93 4.09
N VAL A 94 -4.87 14.08 3.91
CA VAL A 94 -4.04 14.81 4.86
C VAL A 94 -3.64 16.13 4.22
N ASP A 95 -3.96 17.23 4.88
CA ASP A 95 -3.69 18.56 4.37
C ASP A 95 -2.67 19.25 5.29
N GLY A 96 -1.48 19.50 4.75
CA GLY A 96 -0.46 20.31 5.40
C GLY A 96 0.29 19.64 6.55
N GLU A 97 0.02 18.40 6.89
CA GLU A 97 0.72 17.72 7.97
C GLU A 97 1.99 17.05 7.48
N LYS A 98 3.00 17.06 8.31
CA LYS A 98 4.30 16.43 8.00
C LYS A 98 4.81 15.60 9.17
N ASP A 99 5.43 14.47 8.82
CA ASP A 99 6.35 13.71 9.67
C ASP A 99 5.75 13.03 10.91
N LYS A 100 6.11 13.51 12.09
CA LYS A 100 5.90 12.79 13.34
C LYS A 100 4.44 12.50 13.67
N SER A 101 3.56 13.44 13.39
CA SER A 101 2.14 13.25 13.66
C SER A 101 1.49 12.30 12.66
N LEU A 102 2.04 12.20 11.44
CA LEU A 102 1.51 11.36 10.39
C LEU A 102 1.48 9.89 10.80
N THR A 103 2.61 9.37 11.30
CA THR A 103 2.71 7.97 11.72
C THR A 103 1.73 7.66 12.85
N ALA A 104 1.68 8.50 13.87
CA ALA A 104 0.78 8.31 15.01
C ALA A 104 -0.68 8.34 14.60
N ARG A 105 -1.05 9.27 13.72
CA ARG A 105 -2.43 9.41 13.25
C ARG A 105 -2.85 8.32 12.30
N SER A 106 -1.91 7.73 11.57
CA SER A 106 -2.22 6.70 10.56
C SER A 106 -2.93 5.48 11.15
N MET A 107 -2.73 5.22 12.43
CA MET A 107 -3.43 4.13 13.13
C MET A 107 -4.94 4.31 13.13
N PHE A 108 -5.40 5.57 13.06
CA PHE A 108 -6.81 5.92 13.16
C PHE A 108 -7.44 6.31 11.82
N TRP A 109 -6.70 6.19 10.73
CA TRP A 109 -7.24 6.46 9.40
C TRP A 109 -8.34 5.46 9.05
N SER A 110 -9.29 5.90 8.22
CA SER A 110 -10.42 5.07 7.83
C SER A 110 -9.97 3.85 7.04
N THR A 111 -10.60 2.72 7.28
CA THR A 111 -10.33 1.49 6.54
C THR A 111 -10.85 1.60 5.12
N ILE A 112 -9.99 1.32 4.15
CA ILE A 112 -10.34 1.24 2.73
C ILE A 112 -10.46 -0.21 2.32
N LEU A 113 -9.44 -1.04 2.63
CA LEU A 113 -9.50 -2.49 2.43
C LEU A 113 -9.47 -3.15 3.81
N PRO A 114 -10.58 -3.82 4.21
CA PRO A 114 -10.57 -4.55 5.49
C PRO A 114 -9.56 -5.71 5.43
N GLU A 115 -9.26 -6.31 6.58
CA GLU A 115 -8.32 -7.42 6.64
C GLU A 115 -8.73 -8.50 5.65
N SER A 116 -7.84 -8.77 4.72
CA SER A 116 -8.09 -9.70 3.61
C SER A 116 -6.98 -10.75 3.58
N LYS A 117 -7.38 -12.00 3.47
CA LYS A 117 -6.44 -13.11 3.51
C LYS A 117 -5.55 -13.12 2.27
N MET A 118 -4.26 -13.37 2.48
CA MET A 118 -3.29 -13.45 1.40
C MET A 118 -2.91 -14.90 1.11
N GLN A 119 -2.40 -15.13 -0.10
CA GLN A 119 -1.86 -16.40 -0.54
C GLN A 119 -0.41 -16.21 -0.96
N ALA A 120 0.34 -17.31 -0.96
CA ALA A 120 1.72 -17.31 -1.39
C ALA A 120 1.82 -17.05 -2.90
N ASP A 121 2.79 -16.24 -3.30
CA ASP A 121 3.15 -16.05 -4.71
C ASP A 121 1.92 -15.84 -5.59
N HIS A 122 1.10 -14.84 -5.27
CA HIS A 122 -0.22 -14.67 -5.87
C HIS A 122 -0.58 -13.20 -6.07
N ILE A 123 -1.36 -12.91 -7.10
CA ILE A 123 -1.91 -11.59 -7.36
C ILE A 123 -3.32 -11.53 -6.77
N HIS A 124 -3.53 -10.62 -5.83
CA HIS A 124 -4.84 -10.43 -5.18
C HIS A 124 -5.46 -9.16 -5.71
N GLU A 125 -6.66 -9.25 -6.26
CA GLU A 125 -7.37 -8.10 -6.82
C GLU A 125 -8.63 -7.82 -6.01
N PHE A 126 -8.79 -6.54 -5.64
CA PHE A 126 -9.93 -6.07 -4.85
C PHE A 126 -10.59 -4.92 -5.59
N ASP A 127 -11.78 -5.17 -6.12
CA ASP A 127 -12.57 -4.13 -6.80
C ASP A 127 -13.41 -3.32 -5.81
N ALA A 128 -14.19 -2.39 -6.33
CA ALA A 128 -14.99 -1.49 -5.50
C ALA A 128 -15.91 -2.22 -4.52
N SER A 129 -16.35 -3.43 -4.83
CA SER A 129 -17.23 -4.19 -3.94
C SER A 129 -16.53 -4.64 -2.65
N ALA A 130 -15.21 -4.78 -2.69
CA ALA A 130 -14.40 -5.17 -1.54
C ALA A 130 -13.88 -3.97 -0.74
N LEU A 131 -14.03 -2.76 -1.26
CA LEU A 131 -13.45 -1.56 -0.69
C LEU A 131 -14.51 -0.69 -0.02
N THR A 132 -14.09 0.01 1.04
CA THR A 132 -14.88 1.08 1.65
C THR A 132 -14.27 2.41 1.20
N ILE A 133 -14.96 3.11 0.32
CA ILE A 133 -14.45 4.34 -0.29
C ILE A 133 -15.33 5.52 0.13
N SER A 134 -14.69 6.58 0.63
CA SER A 134 -15.39 7.78 1.10
C SER A 134 -14.71 9.07 0.62
N GLY A 135 -14.43 9.16 -0.67
CA GLY A 135 -13.82 10.33 -1.28
C GLY A 135 -12.32 10.18 -1.51
N PRO A 136 -11.66 11.27 -1.96
CA PRO A 136 -10.25 11.20 -2.31
C PRO A 136 -9.34 11.05 -1.10
N VAL A 137 -8.18 10.45 -1.31
CA VAL A 137 -7.14 10.29 -0.28
C VAL A 137 -5.80 10.80 -0.80
N THR A 138 -4.94 11.19 0.10
CA THR A 138 -3.55 11.58 -0.21
C THR A 138 -2.54 10.60 0.34
N HIS A 139 -2.93 9.83 1.36
CA HIS A 139 -2.03 8.91 2.07
C HIS A 139 -2.71 7.58 2.34
N LEU A 140 -1.91 6.53 2.34
CA LEU A 140 -2.36 5.17 2.66
C LEU A 140 -1.45 4.57 3.71
N ARG A 141 -2.04 3.76 4.60
CA ARG A 141 -1.29 2.89 5.50
C ARG A 141 -1.59 1.45 5.11
N VAL A 142 -0.54 0.71 4.76
CA VAL A 142 -0.63 -0.70 4.39
C VAL A 142 -0.17 -1.52 5.57
N ASN A 143 -1.02 -2.42 6.04
CA ASN A 143 -0.72 -3.29 7.17
C ASN A 143 -0.47 -4.70 6.68
N SER A 144 0.70 -5.24 7.01
CA SER A 144 1.07 -6.64 6.78
C SER A 144 0.88 -7.38 8.11
N ILE A 145 -0.09 -8.26 8.18
CA ILE A 145 -0.58 -8.84 9.44
C ILE A 145 -0.26 -10.32 9.52
N PRO A 146 0.50 -10.77 10.51
CA PRO A 146 1.28 -9.98 11.46
C PRO A 146 2.56 -9.41 10.85
N ASP A 147 3.05 -10.01 9.78
CA ASP A 147 4.28 -9.65 9.07
C ASP A 147 4.26 -10.31 7.69
N GLY A 148 5.31 -10.11 6.91
CA GLY A 148 5.49 -10.81 5.63
C GLY A 148 5.75 -9.88 4.47
N GLY A 149 6.06 -10.44 3.31
CA GLY A 149 6.50 -9.73 2.14
C GLY A 149 5.40 -9.43 1.12
N ILE A 150 5.46 -8.24 0.54
CA ILE A 150 4.62 -7.80 -0.57
C ILE A 150 5.55 -7.36 -1.69
N SER A 151 5.35 -7.94 -2.88
CA SER A 151 6.19 -7.65 -4.05
C SER A 151 5.79 -6.34 -4.70
N ARG A 152 4.50 -6.15 -4.93
CA ARG A 152 3.96 -4.95 -5.58
C ARG A 152 2.61 -4.59 -4.99
N LEU A 153 2.34 -3.30 -4.97
CA LEU A 153 1.04 -2.75 -4.59
C LEU A 153 0.57 -1.81 -5.70
N ARG A 154 -0.64 -2.01 -6.19
CA ARG A 154 -1.25 -1.13 -7.19
C ARG A 154 -2.50 -0.52 -6.60
N ILE A 155 -2.61 0.80 -6.69
CA ILE A 155 -3.75 1.56 -6.19
C ILE A 155 -4.38 2.26 -7.38
N LEU A 156 -5.30 1.56 -8.03
CA LEU A 156 -5.91 2.05 -9.27
C LEU A 156 -7.08 2.97 -8.95
N GLY A 157 -7.09 4.11 -9.56
CA GLY A 157 -8.15 5.09 -9.33
C GLY A 157 -8.01 6.30 -10.22
N LYS A 158 -8.74 7.36 -9.88
CA LYS A 158 -8.77 8.60 -10.65
C LYS A 158 -8.15 9.73 -9.86
N PRO A 159 -7.13 10.42 -10.42
CA PRO A 159 -6.58 11.59 -9.75
C PRO A 159 -7.64 12.67 -9.62
N THR A 160 -7.58 13.40 -8.52
CA THR A 160 -8.46 14.56 -8.30
C THR A 160 -7.61 15.82 -8.17
N SER A 161 -8.22 16.98 -8.41
CA SER A 161 -7.51 18.23 -8.18
C SER A 161 -7.44 18.55 -6.69
N LYS A 162 -6.36 19.19 -6.34
CA LYS A 162 -6.15 19.65 -4.97
C LYS A 162 -7.14 20.75 -4.59
#